data_80aa3e38c4db197b9570bfccf3e30890
#
_entry.id   80aa3e38c4db197b9570bfccf3e30890
#
_cell.length_a   1.000
_cell.length_b   1.000
_cell.length_c   1.000
_cell.angle_alpha   90.00
_cell.angle_beta   90.00
_cell.angle_gamma   90.00
#
_symmetry.space_group_name_H-M   'P 1'
#
loop_
_entity.id
_entity.type
_entity.pdbx_description
1 polymer ?
#
loop_
_entity_poly.entity_id
_entity_poly.type
_entity_poly.pdbx_seq_one_letter_code
_entity_poly.pdbx_strand_id
1 'polypeptide(L)'
;VSSERAWDLVLFDLDGTLLQTSPEIMDAVNDTMDSCGLAPVSQEQVNAWIGRGTRELLAQALAWTWQEDIAAVRGSERFEAIEHVFSGHYARRCGTRSHLYPHVREVLEELRAQGVKLVVVTNKESRYTQAILDMHALTPLFDRVISGDTFPARKPDPAGVESCLRDFGTRRERALFVGDSAIDVATARNAGVQVWALPYGYNMGEPIESCSPDRVIADFSALRASPQTA
;
A
#
# COMPACT_ATOMS: atom_id res chain seq x y z
N VAL A 1 -17.25 -14.82 29.07
CA VAL A 1 -16.15 -13.86 29.22
C VAL A 1 -15.85 -13.35 27.82
N SER A 2 -16.31 -12.13 27.49
CA SER A 2 -15.98 -11.50 26.22
C SER A 2 -14.47 -11.21 26.27
N SER A 3 -13.69 -11.91 25.45
CA SER A 3 -12.30 -11.56 25.22
C SER A 3 -12.28 -10.12 24.72
N GLU A 4 -11.69 -9.23 25.50
CA GLU A 4 -11.58 -7.83 25.13
C GLU A 4 -10.72 -7.76 23.86
N ARG A 5 -11.30 -7.28 22.74
CA ARG A 5 -10.57 -7.18 21.48
C ARG A 5 -9.42 -6.20 21.64
N ALA A 6 -8.29 -6.51 21.00
CA ALA A 6 -7.09 -5.68 21.09
C ALA A 6 -7.27 -4.31 20.43
N TRP A 7 -7.98 -4.28 19.29
CA TRP A 7 -8.12 -3.11 18.44
C TRP A 7 -9.59 -2.83 18.13
N ASP A 8 -9.95 -1.56 17.99
CA ASP A 8 -11.24 -1.12 17.49
C ASP A 8 -11.17 -0.79 16.00
N LEU A 9 -9.98 -0.40 15.52
CA LEU A 9 -9.70 -0.04 14.14
C LEU A 9 -8.33 -0.59 13.71
N VAL A 10 -8.28 -1.26 12.57
CA VAL A 10 -7.02 -1.65 11.92
C VAL A 10 -7.00 -1.08 10.51
N LEU A 11 -5.92 -0.34 10.22
CA LEU A 11 -5.66 0.25 8.91
C LEU A 11 -4.54 -0.53 8.23
N PHE A 12 -4.69 -0.82 6.94
CA PHE A 12 -3.74 -1.62 6.17
C PHE A 12 -3.29 -0.88 4.94
N ASP A 13 -1.98 -0.92 4.65
CA ASP A 13 -1.56 -0.66 3.28
C ASP A 13 -1.99 -1.80 2.35
N LEU A 14 -1.86 -1.60 1.05
CA LEU A 14 -2.29 -2.56 0.02
C LEU A 14 -1.10 -3.29 -0.60
N ASP A 15 -0.26 -2.55 -1.35
CA ASP A 15 0.84 -3.09 -2.15
C ASP A 15 2.01 -3.51 -1.25
N GLY A 16 2.33 -4.80 -1.17
CA GLY A 16 3.38 -5.30 -0.28
C GLY A 16 2.89 -5.67 1.13
N THR A 17 1.69 -5.26 1.50
CA THR A 17 1.06 -5.55 2.80
C THR A 17 -0.03 -6.62 2.66
N LEU A 18 -1.13 -6.31 1.99
CA LEU A 18 -2.22 -7.26 1.74
C LEU A 18 -1.94 -8.17 0.55
N LEU A 19 -1.33 -7.62 -0.50
CA LEU A 19 -1.11 -8.30 -1.77
C LEU A 19 0.31 -8.11 -2.30
N GLN A 20 0.84 -9.16 -2.89
CA GLN A 20 2.01 -9.06 -3.76
C GLN A 20 1.52 -8.57 -5.14
N THR A 21 1.79 -7.30 -5.46
CA THR A 21 1.32 -6.64 -6.68
C THR A 21 2.44 -6.29 -7.66
N SER A 22 3.69 -6.39 -7.24
CA SER A 22 4.83 -5.94 -8.05
C SER A 22 4.98 -6.65 -9.40
N PRO A 23 4.59 -7.96 -9.59
CA PRO A 23 4.70 -8.59 -10.89
C PRO A 23 3.81 -7.94 -11.95
N GLU A 24 2.58 -7.59 -11.62
CA GLU A 24 1.65 -6.94 -12.56
C GLU A 24 2.01 -5.47 -12.80
N ILE A 25 2.58 -4.81 -11.79
CA ILE A 25 3.11 -3.44 -11.94
C ILE A 25 4.30 -3.44 -12.91
N MET A 26 5.22 -4.40 -12.77
CA MET A 26 6.34 -4.56 -13.69
C MET A 26 5.86 -4.83 -15.12
N ASP A 27 4.88 -5.73 -15.29
CA ASP A 27 4.32 -6.01 -16.61
C ASP A 27 3.75 -4.73 -17.26
N ALA A 28 3.00 -3.92 -16.49
CA ALA A 28 2.42 -2.67 -17.01
C ALA A 28 3.50 -1.63 -17.37
N VAL A 29 4.55 -1.52 -16.55
CA VAL A 29 5.69 -0.65 -16.85
C VAL A 29 6.37 -1.11 -18.13
N ASN A 30 6.68 -2.40 -18.26
CA ASN A 30 7.39 -2.94 -19.42
C ASN A 30 6.56 -2.92 -20.70
N ASP A 31 5.24 -3.16 -20.64
CA ASP A 31 4.33 -2.94 -21.76
C ASP A 31 4.38 -1.46 -22.23
N THR A 32 4.50 -0.53 -21.27
CA THR A 32 4.63 0.90 -21.58
C THR A 32 5.97 1.22 -22.21
N MET A 33 7.06 0.69 -21.66
CA MET A 33 8.41 0.87 -22.19
C MET A 33 8.49 0.36 -23.64
N ASP A 34 7.97 -0.85 -23.90
CA ASP A 34 7.92 -1.44 -25.25
C ASP A 34 7.12 -0.57 -26.22
N SER A 35 5.92 -0.12 -25.80
CA SER A 35 5.07 0.78 -26.61
C SER A 35 5.75 2.11 -26.96
N CYS A 36 6.71 2.55 -26.15
CA CYS A 36 7.46 3.80 -26.34
C CYS A 36 8.86 3.57 -26.92
N GLY A 37 9.23 2.33 -27.29
CA GLY A 37 10.55 2.00 -27.83
C GLY A 37 11.69 2.15 -26.80
N LEU A 38 11.38 1.97 -25.51
CA LEU A 38 12.31 2.08 -24.39
C LEU A 38 12.74 0.70 -23.89
N ALA A 39 13.92 0.62 -23.27
CA ALA A 39 14.41 -0.61 -22.67
C ALA A 39 13.58 -1.01 -21.45
N PRO A 40 13.34 -2.32 -21.24
CA PRO A 40 12.57 -2.79 -20.08
C PRO A 40 13.34 -2.59 -18.77
N VAL A 41 12.58 -2.50 -17.66
CA VAL A 41 13.11 -2.46 -16.29
C VAL A 41 12.99 -3.83 -15.61
N SER A 42 13.83 -4.07 -14.61
CA SER A 42 13.80 -5.32 -13.86
C SER A 42 12.76 -5.31 -12.73
N GLN A 43 12.42 -6.51 -12.23
CA GLN A 43 11.54 -6.65 -11.06
C GLN A 43 12.13 -5.99 -9.81
N GLU A 44 13.43 -6.08 -9.61
CA GLU A 44 14.14 -5.48 -8.48
C GLU A 44 14.02 -3.94 -8.50
N GLN A 45 14.18 -3.33 -9.68
CA GLN A 45 14.00 -1.90 -9.87
C GLN A 45 12.57 -1.48 -9.55
N VAL A 46 11.57 -2.20 -10.08
CA VAL A 46 10.16 -1.91 -9.79
C VAL A 46 9.86 -2.03 -8.29
N ASN A 47 10.35 -3.08 -7.63
CA ASN A 47 10.18 -3.24 -6.19
C ASN A 47 10.76 -2.06 -5.38
N ALA A 48 11.89 -1.51 -5.82
CA ALA A 48 12.51 -0.35 -5.17
C ALA A 48 11.71 0.96 -5.37
N TRP A 49 10.82 1.02 -6.34
CA TRP A 49 10.04 2.23 -6.67
C TRP A 49 8.58 2.19 -6.19
N ILE A 50 8.09 1.03 -5.71
CA ILE A 50 6.74 0.90 -5.15
C ILE A 50 6.64 1.66 -3.81
N GLY A 51 5.46 2.23 -3.53
CA GLY A 51 5.10 2.85 -2.25
C GLY A 51 4.63 4.31 -2.34
N ARG A 52 5.02 5.06 -3.39
CA ARG A 52 4.66 6.47 -3.56
C ARG A 52 3.53 6.71 -4.57
N GLY A 53 2.89 5.65 -5.05
CA GLY A 53 1.87 5.67 -6.09
C GLY A 53 2.43 5.38 -7.48
N THR A 54 1.52 5.03 -8.41
CA THR A 54 1.91 4.50 -9.73
C THR A 54 2.53 5.56 -10.64
N ARG A 55 2.08 6.81 -10.54
CA ARG A 55 2.65 7.95 -11.30
C ARG A 55 4.10 8.22 -10.89
N GLU A 56 4.40 8.14 -9.60
CA GLU A 56 5.76 8.31 -9.08
C GLU A 56 6.68 7.16 -9.51
N LEU A 57 6.17 5.93 -9.45
CA LEU A 57 6.90 4.75 -9.93
C LEU A 57 7.27 4.89 -11.41
N LEU A 58 6.33 5.33 -12.27
CA LEU A 58 6.60 5.56 -13.68
C LEU A 58 7.67 6.65 -13.87
N ALA A 59 7.60 7.74 -13.09
CA ALA A 59 8.61 8.81 -13.15
C ALA A 59 10.00 8.29 -12.80
N GLN A 60 10.13 7.41 -11.79
CA GLN A 60 11.38 6.74 -11.42
C GLN A 60 11.90 5.86 -12.57
N ALA A 61 11.03 5.05 -13.16
CA ALA A 61 11.39 4.18 -14.29
C ALA A 61 11.92 4.98 -15.49
N LEU A 62 11.26 6.08 -15.83
CA LEU A 62 11.67 6.94 -16.95
C LEU A 62 12.94 7.73 -16.63
N ALA A 63 13.09 8.25 -15.41
CA ALA A 63 14.30 8.92 -14.94
C ALA A 63 15.52 7.99 -15.02
N TRP A 64 15.34 6.73 -14.61
CA TRP A 64 16.37 5.70 -14.76
C TRP A 64 16.72 5.44 -16.22
N THR A 65 15.71 5.25 -17.08
CA THR A 65 15.91 4.90 -18.50
C THR A 65 16.54 6.05 -19.28
N TRP A 66 16.13 7.28 -19.01
CA TRP A 66 16.67 8.46 -19.71
C TRP A 66 17.95 9.03 -19.09
N GLN A 67 18.35 8.53 -17.91
CA GLN A 67 19.47 9.08 -17.13
C GLN A 67 19.27 10.57 -16.84
N GLU A 68 18.05 10.94 -16.45
CA GLU A 68 17.66 12.32 -16.17
C GLU A 68 17.21 12.50 -14.72
N ASP A 69 17.21 13.73 -14.25
CA ASP A 69 16.66 14.09 -12.94
C ASP A 69 15.14 13.85 -12.91
N ILE A 70 14.66 13.22 -11.84
CA ILE A 70 13.24 12.85 -11.70
C ILE A 70 12.30 14.06 -11.69
N ALA A 71 12.74 15.22 -11.17
CA ALA A 71 11.93 16.44 -11.19
C ALA A 71 11.78 16.98 -12.60
N ALA A 72 12.84 16.90 -13.42
CA ALA A 72 12.79 17.26 -14.84
C ALA A 72 11.86 16.32 -15.61
N VAL A 73 11.94 15.02 -15.35
CA VAL A 73 11.01 14.03 -15.96
C VAL A 73 9.56 14.35 -15.65
N ARG A 74 9.21 14.56 -14.37
CA ARG A 74 7.83 14.86 -13.95
C ARG A 74 7.25 16.13 -14.57
N GLY A 75 8.08 17.12 -14.87
CA GLY A 75 7.68 18.39 -15.47
C GLY A 75 7.62 18.37 -16.99
N SER A 76 7.92 17.25 -17.66
CA SER A 76 8.03 17.18 -19.11
C SER A 76 6.71 16.77 -19.78
N GLU A 77 6.41 17.35 -20.95
CA GLU A 77 5.25 16.94 -21.75
C GLU A 77 5.33 15.48 -22.20
N ARG A 78 6.53 14.95 -22.44
CA ARG A 78 6.73 13.54 -22.79
C ARG A 78 6.35 12.60 -21.65
N PHE A 79 6.52 13.01 -20.37
CA PHE A 79 6.07 12.23 -19.24
C PHE A 79 4.54 12.10 -19.22
N GLU A 80 3.82 13.19 -19.42
CA GLU A 80 2.36 13.18 -19.46
C GLU A 80 1.82 12.25 -20.58
N ALA A 81 2.46 12.28 -21.76
CA ALA A 81 2.08 11.40 -22.87
C ALA A 81 2.30 9.92 -22.53
N ILE A 82 3.44 9.56 -21.90
CA ILE A 82 3.75 8.18 -21.51
C ILE A 82 2.89 7.74 -20.33
N GLU A 83 2.57 8.63 -19.37
CA GLU A 83 1.67 8.34 -18.27
C GLU A 83 0.28 7.93 -18.76
N HIS A 84 -0.21 8.58 -19.81
CA HIS A 84 -1.46 8.19 -20.45
C HIS A 84 -1.39 6.76 -21.02
N VAL A 85 -0.29 6.40 -21.69
CA VAL A 85 -0.05 5.03 -22.21
C VAL A 85 0.02 4.02 -21.06
N PHE A 86 0.79 4.34 -20.01
CA PHE A 86 0.91 3.51 -18.81
C PHE A 86 -0.44 3.26 -18.13
N SER A 87 -1.27 4.29 -18.02
CA SER A 87 -2.61 4.16 -17.45
C SER A 87 -3.45 3.11 -18.16
N GLY A 88 -3.37 3.05 -19.49
CA GLY A 88 -4.05 2.04 -20.30
C GLY A 88 -3.49 0.63 -20.09
N HIS A 89 -2.18 0.47 -20.00
CA HIS A 89 -1.55 -0.82 -19.73
C HIS A 89 -1.86 -1.30 -18.31
N TYR A 90 -1.70 -0.43 -17.31
CA TYR A 90 -1.93 -0.83 -15.93
C TYR A 90 -3.40 -1.15 -15.66
N ALA A 91 -4.35 -0.46 -16.27
CA ALA A 91 -5.77 -0.82 -16.17
C ALA A 91 -6.07 -2.26 -16.67
N ARG A 92 -5.32 -2.74 -17.65
CA ARG A 92 -5.44 -4.13 -18.16
C ARG A 92 -4.70 -5.16 -17.33
N ARG A 93 -3.58 -4.75 -16.67
CA ARG A 93 -2.74 -5.64 -15.87
C ARG A 93 -3.18 -5.75 -14.42
N CYS A 94 -3.82 -4.71 -13.89
CA CYS A 94 -4.22 -4.60 -12.50
C CYS A 94 -5.10 -5.79 -12.06
N GLY A 95 -4.68 -6.51 -11.03
CA GLY A 95 -5.36 -7.70 -10.50
C GLY A 95 -5.06 -9.02 -11.24
N THR A 96 -4.27 -9.01 -12.33
CA THR A 96 -4.07 -10.22 -13.16
C THR A 96 -2.98 -11.16 -12.63
N ARG A 97 -2.01 -10.64 -11.88
CA ARG A 97 -0.89 -11.41 -11.32
C ARG A 97 -0.63 -11.13 -9.84
N SER A 98 -1.46 -10.32 -9.21
CA SER A 98 -1.43 -10.13 -7.77
C SER A 98 -2.01 -11.33 -7.04
N HIS A 99 -1.53 -11.58 -5.84
CA HIS A 99 -2.07 -12.58 -4.94
C HIS A 99 -1.95 -12.14 -3.48
N LEU A 100 -2.88 -12.62 -2.64
CA LEU A 100 -2.86 -12.35 -1.21
C LEU A 100 -1.61 -12.96 -0.57
N TYR A 101 -1.03 -12.24 0.37
CA TYR A 101 -0.05 -12.85 1.26
C TYR A 101 -0.71 -13.88 2.20
N PRO A 102 0.08 -14.80 2.78
CA PRO A 102 -0.45 -15.82 3.67
C PRO A 102 -1.27 -15.24 4.82
N HIS A 103 -2.39 -15.89 5.13
CA HIS A 103 -3.31 -15.57 6.23
C HIS A 103 -4.07 -14.25 6.13
N VAL A 104 -3.91 -13.48 5.06
CA VAL A 104 -4.57 -12.17 4.93
C VAL A 104 -6.09 -12.30 5.01
N ARG A 105 -6.70 -13.14 4.15
CA ARG A 105 -8.17 -13.26 4.09
C ARG A 105 -8.74 -13.73 5.41
N GLU A 106 -8.21 -14.81 5.94
CA GLU A 106 -8.69 -15.43 7.18
C GLU A 106 -8.65 -14.46 8.36
N VAL A 107 -7.54 -13.70 8.47
CA VAL A 107 -7.37 -12.73 9.55
C VAL A 107 -8.30 -11.53 9.39
N LEU A 108 -8.50 -11.03 8.17
CA LEU A 108 -9.47 -9.95 7.93
C LEU A 108 -10.89 -10.38 8.30
N GLU A 109 -11.31 -11.60 7.93
CA GLU A 109 -12.61 -12.15 8.27
C GLU A 109 -12.77 -12.33 9.79
N GLU A 110 -11.74 -12.82 10.47
CA GLU A 110 -11.71 -13.00 11.94
C GLU A 110 -11.82 -11.64 12.67
N LEU A 111 -11.03 -10.63 12.27
CA LEU A 111 -11.09 -9.30 12.87
C LEU A 111 -12.46 -8.66 12.66
N ARG A 112 -13.03 -8.81 11.45
CA ARG A 112 -14.38 -8.32 11.16
C ARG A 112 -15.44 -9.00 12.01
N ALA A 113 -15.35 -10.33 12.21
CA ALA A 113 -16.26 -11.08 13.07
C ALA A 113 -16.18 -10.62 14.54
N GLN A 114 -15.03 -10.12 14.98
CA GLN A 114 -14.84 -9.49 16.30
C GLN A 114 -15.37 -8.04 16.37
N GLY A 115 -15.89 -7.50 15.27
CA GLY A 115 -16.41 -6.14 15.20
C GLY A 115 -15.33 -5.07 15.09
N VAL A 116 -14.10 -5.43 14.70
CA VAL A 116 -13.02 -4.48 14.41
C VAL A 116 -13.33 -3.77 13.09
N LYS A 117 -13.15 -2.45 13.04
CA LYS A 117 -13.24 -1.67 11.81
C LYS A 117 -11.99 -1.89 10.97
N LEU A 118 -12.16 -2.21 9.68
CA LEU A 118 -11.07 -2.49 8.76
C LEU A 118 -11.02 -1.44 7.65
N VAL A 119 -9.84 -0.86 7.43
CA VAL A 119 -9.66 0.21 6.44
C VAL A 119 -8.42 -0.06 5.59
N VAL A 120 -8.51 0.17 4.29
CA VAL A 120 -7.34 0.27 3.41
C VAL A 120 -6.88 1.72 3.36
N VAL A 121 -5.56 1.97 3.54
CA VAL A 121 -4.93 3.28 3.37
C VAL A 121 -3.71 3.13 2.48
N THR A 122 -3.81 3.49 1.22
CA THR A 122 -2.77 3.26 0.21
C THR A 122 -2.45 4.52 -0.59
N ASN A 123 -1.23 4.61 -1.14
CA ASN A 123 -0.84 5.65 -2.09
C ASN A 123 -1.24 5.32 -3.54
N LYS A 124 -1.76 4.11 -3.78
CA LYS A 124 -2.31 3.70 -5.07
C LYS A 124 -3.60 4.47 -5.39
N GLU A 125 -3.79 4.85 -6.64
CA GLU A 125 -4.98 5.57 -7.11
C GLU A 125 -6.26 4.71 -6.98
N SER A 126 -7.40 5.36 -6.70
CA SER A 126 -8.68 4.72 -6.37
C SER A 126 -9.15 3.72 -7.44
N ARG A 127 -8.99 4.06 -8.72
CA ARG A 127 -9.38 3.20 -9.85
C ARG A 127 -8.68 1.83 -9.83
N TYR A 128 -7.39 1.79 -9.47
CA TYR A 128 -6.63 0.55 -9.41
C TYR A 128 -6.83 -0.16 -8.07
N THR A 129 -6.94 0.61 -6.98
CA THR A 129 -7.25 0.07 -5.65
C THR A 129 -8.56 -0.70 -5.67
N GLN A 130 -9.62 -0.10 -6.21
CA GLN A 130 -10.93 -0.75 -6.31
C GLN A 130 -10.89 -2.00 -7.18
N ALA A 131 -10.24 -1.93 -8.36
CA ALA A 131 -10.12 -3.07 -9.27
C ALA A 131 -9.43 -4.27 -8.61
N ILE A 132 -8.34 -4.04 -7.86
CA ILE A 132 -7.63 -5.10 -7.12
C ILE A 132 -8.49 -5.69 -6.00
N LEU A 133 -9.13 -4.84 -5.20
CA LEU A 133 -9.98 -5.30 -4.09
C LEU A 133 -11.16 -6.13 -4.61
N ASP A 134 -11.78 -5.74 -5.72
CA ASP A 134 -12.88 -6.47 -6.35
C ASP A 134 -12.42 -7.81 -6.93
N MET A 135 -11.28 -7.83 -7.65
CA MET A 135 -10.70 -9.04 -8.23
C MET A 135 -10.42 -10.09 -7.17
N HIS A 136 -9.94 -9.66 -6.01
CA HIS A 136 -9.66 -10.55 -4.88
C HIS A 136 -10.85 -10.72 -3.92
N ALA A 137 -12.04 -10.22 -4.24
CA ALA A 137 -13.22 -10.27 -3.38
C ALA A 137 -12.94 -9.78 -1.94
N LEU A 138 -12.17 -8.71 -1.81
CA LEU A 138 -11.82 -8.09 -0.53
C LEU A 138 -12.71 -6.89 -0.19
N THR A 139 -13.32 -6.26 -1.18
CA THR A 139 -14.14 -5.05 -1.00
C THR A 139 -15.17 -5.19 0.15
N PRO A 140 -15.91 -6.32 0.29
CA PRO A 140 -16.89 -6.46 1.36
C PRO A 140 -16.29 -6.55 2.77
N LEU A 141 -14.98 -6.78 2.90
CA LEU A 141 -14.30 -6.90 4.19
C LEU A 141 -13.95 -5.54 4.80
N PHE A 142 -13.85 -4.49 3.99
CA PHE A 142 -13.42 -3.17 4.46
C PHE A 142 -14.60 -2.23 4.69
N ASP A 143 -14.56 -1.52 5.82
CA ASP A 143 -15.53 -0.47 6.15
C ASP A 143 -15.24 0.82 5.37
N ARG A 144 -13.97 1.04 4.96
CA ARG A 144 -13.53 2.20 4.17
C ARG A 144 -12.26 1.90 3.38
N VAL A 145 -12.13 2.57 2.25
CA VAL A 145 -10.92 2.56 1.42
C VAL A 145 -10.46 4.01 1.22
N ILE A 146 -9.20 4.28 1.55
CA ILE A 146 -8.52 5.56 1.33
C ILE A 146 -7.39 5.29 0.35
N SER A 147 -7.54 5.86 -0.83
CA SER A 147 -6.61 5.75 -1.95
C SER A 147 -5.76 7.01 -2.09
N GLY A 148 -4.73 6.97 -2.92
CA GLY A 148 -3.79 8.06 -3.12
C GLY A 148 -4.38 9.34 -3.68
N ASP A 149 -5.61 9.32 -4.15
CA ASP A 149 -6.39 10.45 -4.69
C ASP A 149 -7.64 10.78 -3.84
N THR A 150 -7.79 10.16 -2.66
CA THR A 150 -8.93 10.44 -1.76
C THR A 150 -8.78 11.78 -1.03
N PHE A 151 -7.54 12.16 -0.69
CA PHE A 151 -7.21 13.41 -0.03
C PHE A 151 -6.20 14.20 -0.86
N PRO A 152 -6.06 15.53 -0.65
CA PRO A 152 -5.05 16.34 -1.34
C PRO A 152 -3.63 15.87 -1.08
N ALA A 153 -3.34 15.35 0.11
CA ALA A 153 -2.04 14.78 0.48
C ALA A 153 -2.14 13.26 0.67
N ARG A 154 -1.07 12.58 0.27
CA ARG A 154 -0.90 11.12 0.36
C ARG A 154 -0.08 10.75 1.60
N LYS A 155 -0.02 9.44 1.95
CA LYS A 155 0.95 8.96 2.93
C LYS A 155 2.36 9.51 2.60
N PRO A 156 3.12 10.02 3.57
CA PRO A 156 2.95 9.90 5.02
C PRO A 156 2.08 10.98 5.70
N ASP A 157 1.27 11.75 4.97
CA ASP A 157 0.32 12.67 5.58
C ASP A 157 -0.73 11.89 6.39
N PRO A 158 -1.02 12.29 7.64
CA PRO A 158 -1.90 11.54 8.54
C PRO A 158 -3.40 11.73 8.25
N ALA A 159 -3.80 12.64 7.37
CA ALA A 159 -5.19 13.05 7.18
C ALA A 159 -6.16 11.87 6.94
N GLY A 160 -5.72 10.86 6.16
CA GLY A 160 -6.50 9.65 5.92
C GLY A 160 -6.76 8.86 7.21
N VAL A 161 -5.73 8.63 8.02
CA VAL A 161 -5.84 7.92 9.31
C VAL A 161 -6.68 8.72 10.29
N GLU A 162 -6.42 10.01 10.42
CA GLU A 162 -7.15 10.89 11.33
C GLU A 162 -8.65 10.99 10.98
N SER A 163 -8.98 10.97 9.69
CA SER A 163 -10.38 10.93 9.27
C SER A 163 -11.07 9.64 9.74
N CYS A 164 -10.38 8.49 9.68
CA CYS A 164 -10.92 7.23 10.16
C CYS A 164 -11.10 7.21 11.68
N LEU A 165 -10.12 7.70 12.44
CA LEU A 165 -10.21 7.82 13.91
C LEU A 165 -11.45 8.64 14.31
N ARG A 166 -11.67 9.77 13.65
CA ARG A 166 -12.79 10.66 13.90
C ARG A 166 -14.13 10.03 13.51
N ASP A 167 -14.22 9.48 12.29
CA ASP A 167 -15.46 8.99 11.71
C ASP A 167 -15.96 7.70 12.39
N PHE A 168 -15.03 6.86 12.89
CA PHE A 168 -15.36 5.66 13.67
C PHE A 168 -15.35 5.89 15.19
N GLY A 169 -15.03 7.09 15.66
CA GLY A 169 -14.97 7.40 17.09
C GLY A 169 -13.91 6.59 17.84
N THR A 170 -12.81 6.21 17.15
CA THR A 170 -11.77 5.35 17.71
C THR A 170 -10.66 6.19 18.34
N ARG A 171 -10.25 5.83 19.56
CA ARG A 171 -9.07 6.42 20.20
C ARG A 171 -7.79 5.89 19.57
N ARG A 172 -6.73 6.71 19.53
CA ARG A 172 -5.43 6.35 18.90
C ARG A 172 -4.82 5.07 19.48
N GLU A 173 -4.95 4.88 20.79
CA GLU A 173 -4.41 3.70 21.51
C GLU A 173 -5.16 2.39 21.15
N ARG A 174 -6.32 2.50 20.50
CA ARG A 174 -7.15 1.39 20.04
C ARG A 174 -7.11 1.22 18.52
N ALA A 175 -6.20 1.94 17.85
CA ALA A 175 -5.99 1.85 16.41
C ALA A 175 -4.59 1.31 16.10
N LEU A 176 -4.52 0.45 15.10
CA LEU A 176 -3.29 -0.15 14.58
C LEU A 176 -3.15 0.15 13.10
N PHE A 177 -1.97 0.56 12.67
CA PHE A 177 -1.59 0.59 11.26
C PHE A 177 -0.71 -0.63 10.94
N VAL A 178 -1.02 -1.34 9.86
CA VAL A 178 -0.22 -2.47 9.36
C VAL A 178 0.30 -2.11 7.97
N GLY A 179 1.61 -2.14 7.80
CA GLY A 179 2.26 -1.77 6.54
C GLY A 179 3.59 -2.49 6.35
N ASP A 180 4.29 -2.20 5.25
CA ASP A 180 5.55 -2.85 4.90
C ASP A 180 6.69 -1.87 4.58
N SER A 181 6.43 -0.56 4.70
CA SER A 181 7.37 0.48 4.27
C SER A 181 7.60 1.59 5.31
N ALA A 182 8.70 2.32 5.13
CA ALA A 182 9.00 3.54 5.88
C ALA A 182 7.88 4.57 5.79
N ILE A 183 7.14 4.60 4.66
CA ILE A 183 6.02 5.51 4.44
C ILE A 183 4.87 5.16 5.40
N ASP A 184 4.59 3.88 5.62
CA ASP A 184 3.55 3.42 6.54
C ASP A 184 3.90 3.73 7.99
N VAL A 185 5.15 3.45 8.37
CA VAL A 185 5.66 3.79 9.71
C VAL A 185 5.54 5.29 9.96
N ALA A 186 5.97 6.12 9.02
CA ALA A 186 5.85 7.58 9.13
C ALA A 186 4.38 8.04 9.20
N THR A 187 3.47 7.43 8.41
CA THR A 187 2.04 7.74 8.44
C THR A 187 1.44 7.48 9.82
N ALA A 188 1.72 6.31 10.38
CA ALA A 188 1.23 5.91 11.70
C ALA A 188 1.79 6.83 12.80
N ARG A 189 3.09 7.14 12.74
CA ARG A 189 3.74 8.08 13.69
C ARG A 189 3.13 9.48 13.62
N ASN A 190 2.90 9.99 12.41
CA ASN A 190 2.28 11.30 12.20
C ASN A 190 0.83 11.33 12.72
N ALA A 191 0.10 10.23 12.63
CA ALA A 191 -1.25 10.09 13.17
C ALA A 191 -1.29 9.74 14.67
N GLY A 192 -0.14 9.39 15.29
CA GLY A 192 -0.05 8.98 16.68
C GLY A 192 -0.72 7.63 16.99
N VAL A 193 -0.71 6.69 16.03
CA VAL A 193 -1.23 5.32 16.21
C VAL A 193 -0.08 4.31 16.21
N GLN A 194 -0.32 3.13 16.76
CA GLN A 194 0.66 2.04 16.71
C GLN A 194 0.86 1.54 15.28
N VAL A 195 2.08 1.06 14.96
CA VAL A 195 2.42 0.47 13.67
C VAL A 195 3.09 -0.89 13.82
N TRP A 196 2.53 -1.90 13.18
CA TRP A 196 3.16 -3.21 13.01
C TRP A 196 3.58 -3.36 11.56
N ALA A 197 4.80 -3.81 11.33
CA ALA A 197 5.40 -3.85 10.01
C ALA A 197 5.69 -5.28 9.56
N LEU A 198 5.60 -5.49 8.24
CA LEU A 198 5.82 -6.76 7.55
C LEU A 198 7.14 -6.70 6.77
N PRO A 199 8.04 -7.67 6.94
CA PRO A 199 9.38 -7.62 6.33
C PRO A 199 9.41 -8.08 4.86
N TYR A 200 8.33 -8.64 4.35
CA TYR A 200 8.28 -9.25 3.01
C TYR A 200 7.86 -8.29 1.88
N GLY A 201 7.47 -7.06 2.20
CA GLY A 201 6.93 -6.10 1.24
C GLY A 201 7.97 -5.24 0.52
N TYR A 202 7.62 -4.00 0.21
CA TYR A 202 8.40 -3.10 -0.64
C TYR A 202 8.89 -1.87 0.13
N ASN A 203 10.05 -1.99 0.77
CA ASN A 203 10.65 -0.89 1.53
C ASN A 203 11.91 -0.32 0.83
N MET A 204 11.83 -0.08 -0.47
CA MET A 204 12.89 0.55 -1.26
C MET A 204 14.27 -0.13 -1.12
N GLY A 205 14.29 -1.44 -0.84
CA GLY A 205 15.51 -2.24 -0.66
C GLY A 205 16.09 -2.22 0.77
N GLU A 206 15.50 -1.45 1.69
CA GLU A 206 15.98 -1.35 3.07
C GLU A 206 15.19 -2.28 4.00
N PRO A 207 15.84 -2.86 5.04
CA PRO A 207 15.15 -3.62 6.06
C PRO A 207 14.11 -2.75 6.80
N ILE A 208 12.90 -3.26 7.01
CA ILE A 208 11.83 -2.49 7.67
C ILE A 208 12.14 -2.16 9.14
N GLU A 209 12.99 -2.94 9.79
CA GLU A 209 13.48 -2.71 11.14
C GLU A 209 14.20 -1.36 11.28
N SER A 210 14.84 -0.88 10.20
CA SER A 210 15.53 0.41 10.19
C SER A 210 14.57 1.59 10.40
N CYS A 211 13.28 1.40 10.11
CA CYS A 211 12.24 2.42 10.27
C CYS A 211 11.66 2.46 11.69
N SER A 212 12.10 1.57 12.58
CA SER A 212 11.67 1.48 13.98
C SER A 212 10.14 1.39 14.16
N PRO A 213 9.43 0.42 13.55
CA PRO A 213 8.03 0.17 13.85
C PRO A 213 7.86 -0.29 15.30
N ASP A 214 6.65 -0.25 15.86
CA ASP A 214 6.41 -0.75 17.23
C ASP A 214 6.59 -2.26 17.30
N ARG A 215 6.34 -2.97 16.20
CA ARG A 215 6.56 -4.41 16.08
C ARG A 215 6.80 -4.79 14.62
N VAL A 216 7.74 -5.71 14.39
CA VAL A 216 7.85 -6.46 13.14
C VAL A 216 7.17 -7.81 13.33
N ILE A 217 6.26 -8.16 12.42
CA ILE A 217 5.50 -9.41 12.45
C ILE A 217 5.84 -10.23 11.20
N ALA A 218 6.00 -11.54 11.36
CA ALA A 218 6.40 -12.41 10.25
C ALA A 218 5.32 -12.50 9.15
N ASP A 219 4.05 -12.51 9.55
CA ASP A 219 2.87 -12.56 8.68
C ASP A 219 1.61 -12.10 9.41
N PHE A 220 0.47 -12.14 8.72
CA PHE A 220 -0.82 -11.73 9.24
C PHE A 220 -1.32 -12.55 10.42
N SER A 221 -0.86 -13.79 10.62
CA SER A 221 -1.30 -14.65 11.74
C SER A 221 -1.01 -14.02 13.10
N ALA A 222 0.01 -13.17 13.19
CA ALA A 222 0.35 -12.44 14.41
C ALA A 222 -0.73 -11.45 14.88
N LEU A 223 -1.62 -11.01 13.99
CA LEU A 223 -2.75 -10.12 14.32
C LEU A 223 -3.87 -10.82 15.11
N ARG A 224 -3.86 -12.16 15.17
CA ARG A 224 -4.77 -12.95 15.99
C ARG A 224 -4.46 -12.87 17.48
N ALA A 225 -3.20 -12.61 17.82
CA ALA A 225 -2.77 -12.49 19.20
C ALA A 225 -3.17 -11.13 19.78
N SER A 226 -3.82 -11.13 20.96
CA SER A 226 -3.96 -9.88 21.74
C SER A 226 -2.57 -9.29 22.00
N PRO A 227 -2.41 -7.95 22.03
CA PRO A 227 -1.16 -7.36 22.43
C PRO A 227 -0.81 -7.88 23.81
N GLN A 228 0.29 -8.62 23.91
CA GLN A 228 0.84 -8.91 25.23
C GLN A 228 1.33 -7.57 25.78
N THR A 229 0.72 -7.15 26.85
CA THR A 229 1.28 -6.08 27.69
C THR A 229 2.68 -6.48 28.08
N ALA A 230 3.66 -5.77 27.49
CA ALA A 230 5.05 -5.87 27.91
C ALA A 230 5.24 -5.14 29.23
#